data_274d2653a1bc8309b1e914cb962800c4
#
_entry.id   274d2653a1bc8309b1e914cb962800c4
#
_cell.length_a   1.000
_cell.length_b   1.000
_cell.length_c   1.000
_cell.angle_alpha   90.00
_cell.angle_beta   90.00
_cell.angle_gamma   90.00
#
_symmetry.space_group_name_H-M   'P 1'
#
loop_
_entity.id
_entity.type
_entity.pdbx_description
1 polymer ?
#
loop_
_entity_poly.entity_id
_entity_poly.type
_entity_poly.pdbx_seq_one_letter_code
_entity_poly.pdbx_strand_id
1 'polypeptide(L)'
;MTRQQHTGFKHPRSSRSVFTTLATAAVLFLFGGYAGAEHAGLSGAGGPTVDPAIEPYTNHNGLHGKLSIAGSDTMRPLISKLSAQFLSLHPGAQIAVEGTGSTAAIREFLLGLSYQRRGDKVQSRGTGGSNTVELLASSRQLTEDEQKGFESNYGYQALEVPIAMDAVAIYVHKDNPIQHLTLTQIDGIFGKDHKRGQVAINNWSQIGLLDAPLAQQPIHPYGRDKRSGTREFFKHVALKDGDLIDTVMEQPGSASEIIAIAQDPLAVGYAGAGFSISDVRQVPIAMQSDQNAYLPSVDTVTSGTYP
;
A
#
# COMPACT_ATOMS: atom_id res chain seq x y z
N MET A 1 47.72 45.33 -17.34
CA MET A 1 48.27 44.03 -17.76
C MET A 1 48.31 43.11 -16.56
N THR A 2 47.39 42.20 -16.43
CA THR A 2 47.52 40.99 -15.59
C THR A 2 46.40 40.04 -16.01
N ARG A 3 46.77 38.91 -16.61
CA ARG A 3 45.91 37.84 -17.09
C ARG A 3 45.36 37.07 -15.88
N GLN A 4 44.03 36.92 -15.79
CA GLN A 4 43.39 35.91 -14.95
C GLN A 4 43.29 34.59 -15.73
N GLN A 5 43.83 33.53 -15.16
CA GLN A 5 43.73 32.16 -15.65
C GLN A 5 42.40 31.59 -15.16
N HIS A 6 41.55 31.11 -16.10
CA HIS A 6 40.41 30.28 -15.82
C HIS A 6 40.89 28.85 -15.58
N THR A 7 40.77 28.36 -14.36
CA THR A 7 40.89 26.94 -14.03
C THR A 7 39.53 26.28 -14.23
N GLY A 8 39.44 25.44 -15.26
CA GLY A 8 38.28 24.63 -15.55
C GLY A 8 38.10 23.51 -14.49
N PHE A 9 36.97 23.53 -13.81
CA PHE A 9 36.51 22.43 -12.97
C PHE A 9 36.03 21.31 -13.87
N LYS A 10 36.78 20.20 -13.93
CA LYS A 10 36.32 18.93 -14.49
C LYS A 10 35.38 18.25 -13.48
N HIS A 11 34.10 18.16 -13.80
CA HIS A 11 33.16 17.31 -13.07
C HIS A 11 33.55 15.82 -13.24
N PRO A 12 33.57 15.03 -12.17
CA PRO A 12 33.72 13.61 -12.31
C PRO A 12 32.39 13.02 -12.87
N ARG A 13 32.49 12.35 -13.99
CA ARG A 13 31.41 11.53 -14.53
C ARG A 13 31.15 10.37 -13.56
N SER A 14 30.11 10.46 -12.72
CA SER A 14 29.71 9.41 -11.81
C SER A 14 28.82 8.38 -12.52
N SER A 15 29.13 7.18 -12.26
CA SER A 15 28.54 5.86 -12.45
C SER A 15 26.99 5.73 -12.46
N ARG A 16 26.30 6.41 -13.38
CA ARG A 16 24.84 6.27 -13.55
C ARG A 16 24.39 4.99 -14.28
N SER A 17 25.30 4.23 -14.89
CA SER A 17 24.93 3.11 -15.76
C SER A 17 24.57 1.80 -15.04
N VAL A 18 24.97 1.61 -13.78
CA VAL A 18 24.77 0.34 -13.06
C VAL A 18 23.36 0.25 -12.44
N PHE A 19 22.79 1.39 -12.00
CA PHE A 19 21.48 1.41 -11.35
C PHE A 19 20.30 1.26 -12.31
N THR A 20 20.44 1.72 -13.56
CA THR A 20 19.37 1.56 -14.57
C THR A 20 19.12 0.08 -14.89
N THR A 21 20.18 -0.75 -14.84
CA THR A 21 20.08 -2.19 -15.11
C THR A 21 19.41 -2.95 -13.96
N LEU A 22 19.63 -2.54 -12.71
CA LEU A 22 18.99 -3.15 -11.53
C LEU A 22 17.49 -2.82 -11.45
N ALA A 23 17.10 -1.60 -11.76
CA ALA A 23 15.69 -1.19 -11.77
C ALA A 23 14.89 -1.95 -12.85
N THR A 24 15.47 -2.13 -14.05
CA THR A 24 14.83 -2.88 -15.13
C THR A 24 14.70 -4.38 -14.82
N ALA A 25 15.69 -4.97 -14.10
CA ALA A 25 15.64 -6.37 -13.70
C ALA A 25 14.59 -6.65 -12.62
N ALA A 26 14.33 -5.72 -11.69
CA ALA A 26 13.33 -5.86 -10.64
C ALA A 26 11.90 -5.92 -11.18
N VAL A 27 11.63 -5.27 -12.32
CA VAL A 27 10.30 -5.22 -12.95
C VAL A 27 9.94 -6.53 -13.67
N LEU A 28 10.93 -7.29 -14.14
CA LEU A 28 10.72 -8.56 -14.87
C LEU A 28 10.47 -9.78 -13.95
N PHE A 29 10.44 -9.58 -12.62
CA PHE A 29 10.31 -10.68 -11.64
C PHE A 29 8.92 -11.29 -11.50
N LEU A 30 7.93 -10.78 -12.17
CA LEU A 30 6.55 -11.06 -11.81
C LEU A 30 6.06 -12.48 -12.12
N PHE A 31 6.78 -13.29 -12.96
CA PHE A 31 6.21 -14.56 -13.36
C PHE A 31 7.27 -15.59 -13.85
N GLY A 32 8.17 -15.99 -13.01
CA GLY A 32 9.08 -17.09 -13.28
C GLY A 32 8.73 -18.34 -12.49
N GLY A 33 8.39 -19.39 -13.20
CA GLY A 33 7.87 -20.65 -12.67
C GLY A 33 8.70 -21.27 -11.54
N TYR A 34 8.03 -21.77 -10.52
CA TYR A 34 8.53 -22.74 -9.58
C TYR A 34 8.79 -24.07 -10.30
N ALA A 35 10.02 -24.35 -10.62
CA ALA A 35 10.46 -25.72 -10.87
C ALA A 35 11.24 -26.21 -9.66
N GLY A 36 10.62 -27.10 -8.86
CA GLY A 36 11.28 -27.97 -7.93
C GLY A 36 11.47 -27.50 -6.49
N ALA A 37 10.42 -27.61 -5.69
CA ALA A 37 10.49 -28.04 -4.29
C ALA A 37 9.14 -28.66 -3.94
N GLU A 38 9.11 -29.98 -3.80
CA GLU A 38 7.98 -30.72 -3.26
C GLU A 38 7.70 -30.24 -1.83
N HIS A 39 6.60 -29.48 -1.66
CA HIS A 39 5.96 -29.34 -0.37
C HIS A 39 4.70 -30.18 -0.36
N ALA A 40 4.85 -31.36 0.23
CA ALA A 40 3.73 -32.20 0.61
C ALA A 40 2.78 -31.45 1.56
N GLY A 41 1.50 -31.38 1.20
CA GLY A 41 0.38 -31.21 2.11
C GLY A 41 -0.19 -29.83 2.27
N LEU A 42 -0.89 -29.32 1.26
CA LEU A 42 -2.12 -28.53 1.38
C LEU A 42 -2.94 -28.76 0.09
N SER A 43 -3.66 -29.84 0.08
CA SER A 43 -4.70 -30.09 -0.92
C SER A 43 -5.92 -29.21 -0.61
N GLY A 44 -6.20 -28.24 -1.48
CA GLY A 44 -7.48 -27.55 -1.48
C GLY A 44 -7.41 -26.04 -1.62
N ALA A 45 -7.03 -25.56 -2.78
CA ALA A 45 -7.43 -24.35 -3.51
C ALA A 45 -6.30 -24.06 -4.51
N GLY A 46 -6.57 -24.17 -5.78
CA GLY A 46 -5.58 -23.86 -6.83
C GLY A 46 -5.07 -22.44 -6.64
N GLY A 47 -3.77 -22.29 -6.39
CA GLY A 47 -3.13 -20.99 -6.43
C GLY A 47 -3.31 -20.37 -7.81
N PRO A 48 -3.11 -19.05 -7.95
CA PRO A 48 -3.23 -18.40 -9.24
C PRO A 48 -2.30 -19.07 -10.25
N THR A 49 -2.88 -19.50 -11.37
CA THR A 49 -2.11 -20.04 -12.51
C THR A 49 -1.34 -18.90 -13.14
N VAL A 50 -0.04 -19.07 -13.30
CA VAL A 50 0.80 -18.14 -14.05
C VAL A 50 0.40 -18.20 -15.53
N ASP A 51 0.21 -17.04 -16.15
CA ASP A 51 -0.04 -16.97 -17.58
C ASP A 51 1.14 -17.60 -18.34
N PRO A 52 0.92 -18.66 -19.15
CA PRO A 52 1.98 -19.33 -19.89
C PRO A 52 2.68 -18.44 -20.92
N ALA A 53 2.09 -17.30 -21.31
CA ALA A 53 2.71 -16.31 -22.19
C ALA A 53 3.79 -15.46 -21.47
N ILE A 54 3.85 -15.50 -20.14
CA ILE A 54 4.88 -14.80 -19.37
C ILE A 54 6.15 -15.66 -19.34
N GLU A 55 7.20 -15.15 -19.97
CA GLU A 55 8.51 -15.83 -19.95
C GLU A 55 9.10 -15.89 -18.55
N PRO A 56 9.73 -17.02 -18.17
CA PRO A 56 10.44 -17.13 -16.89
C PRO A 56 11.57 -16.11 -16.79
N TYR A 57 11.78 -15.61 -15.59
CA TYR A 57 12.90 -14.70 -15.34
C TYR A 57 14.24 -15.37 -15.67
N THR A 58 15.02 -14.72 -16.53
CA THR A 58 16.38 -15.15 -16.86
C THR A 58 17.38 -14.53 -15.89
N ASN A 59 18.13 -15.37 -15.20
CA ASN A 59 19.14 -14.91 -14.25
C ASN A 59 20.30 -14.21 -14.98
N HIS A 60 20.56 -12.96 -14.62
CA HIS A 60 21.69 -12.17 -15.09
C HIS A 60 22.84 -12.26 -14.07
N ASN A 61 23.90 -12.97 -14.41
CA ASN A 61 25.07 -13.10 -13.55
C ASN A 61 25.76 -11.73 -13.32
N GLY A 62 26.31 -11.56 -12.11
CA GLY A 62 27.15 -10.40 -11.77
C GLY A 62 26.36 -9.15 -11.35
N LEU A 63 25.07 -9.23 -11.10
CA LEU A 63 24.34 -8.12 -10.50
C LEU A 63 24.79 -7.88 -9.06
N HIS A 64 25.23 -6.65 -8.79
CA HIS A 64 25.68 -6.22 -7.47
C HIS A 64 25.33 -4.74 -7.28
N GLY A 65 25.21 -4.33 -6.02
CA GLY A 65 24.90 -2.94 -5.65
C GLY A 65 23.84 -2.87 -4.57
N LYS A 66 23.39 -1.66 -4.28
CA LYS A 66 22.36 -1.38 -3.28
C LYS A 66 21.14 -0.78 -3.94
N LEU A 67 19.95 -1.23 -3.50
CA LEU A 67 18.67 -0.70 -3.91
C LEU A 67 17.86 -0.35 -2.66
N SER A 68 17.33 0.85 -2.59
CA SER A 68 16.47 1.30 -1.51
C SER A 68 15.03 1.44 -2.03
N ILE A 69 14.12 0.72 -1.42
CA ILE A 69 12.69 0.71 -1.73
C ILE A 69 11.96 1.29 -0.52
N ALA A 70 11.22 2.37 -0.73
CA ALA A 70 10.36 2.93 0.32
C ALA A 70 8.92 3.03 -0.18
N GLY A 71 7.96 3.06 0.74
CA GLY A 71 6.59 3.29 0.34
C GLY A 71 5.53 2.64 1.22
N SER A 72 4.57 2.05 0.58
CA SER A 72 3.36 1.50 1.18
C SER A 72 3.66 0.40 2.21
N ASP A 73 3.12 0.58 3.40
CA ASP A 73 3.09 -0.48 4.40
C ASP A 73 2.22 -1.67 3.92
N THR A 74 1.15 -1.40 3.19
CA THR A 74 0.27 -2.42 2.58
C THR A 74 1.03 -3.30 1.58
N MET A 75 1.92 -2.71 0.77
CA MET A 75 2.74 -3.46 -0.20
C MET A 75 3.97 -4.13 0.42
N ARG A 76 4.39 -3.71 1.62
CA ARG A 76 5.63 -4.17 2.23
C ARG A 76 5.78 -5.70 2.30
N PRO A 77 4.76 -6.51 2.66
CA PRO A 77 4.89 -7.98 2.65
C PRO A 77 5.22 -8.54 1.26
N LEU A 78 4.55 -8.04 0.22
CA LEU A 78 4.80 -8.45 -1.17
C LEU A 78 6.21 -8.06 -1.62
N ILE A 79 6.58 -6.80 -1.46
CA ILE A 79 7.89 -6.27 -1.86
C ILE A 79 9.02 -6.97 -1.09
N SER A 80 8.85 -7.24 0.20
CA SER A 80 9.85 -7.98 0.99
C SER A 80 10.05 -9.40 0.48
N LYS A 81 8.97 -10.09 0.09
CA LYS A 81 9.04 -11.45 -0.47
C LYS A 81 9.71 -11.45 -1.85
N LEU A 82 9.35 -10.52 -2.71
CA LEU A 82 9.99 -10.35 -4.02
C LEU A 82 11.49 -10.03 -3.87
N SER A 83 11.84 -9.12 -2.97
CA SER A 83 13.23 -8.76 -2.67
C SER A 83 14.03 -9.95 -2.16
N ALA A 84 13.48 -10.74 -1.24
CA ALA A 84 14.14 -11.93 -0.73
C ALA A 84 14.41 -12.98 -1.82
N GLN A 85 13.45 -13.17 -2.72
CA GLN A 85 13.61 -14.08 -3.87
C GLN A 85 14.65 -13.56 -4.86
N PHE A 86 14.63 -12.24 -5.16
CA PHE A 86 15.68 -11.64 -6.01
C PHE A 86 17.06 -11.82 -5.42
N LEU A 87 17.24 -11.57 -4.13
CA LEU A 87 18.52 -11.72 -3.45
C LEU A 87 19.04 -13.17 -3.43
N SER A 88 18.14 -14.16 -3.44
CA SER A 88 18.53 -15.57 -3.55
C SER A 88 19.16 -15.91 -4.90
N LEU A 89 18.77 -15.19 -5.96
CA LEU A 89 19.33 -15.33 -7.32
C LEU A 89 20.54 -14.40 -7.56
N HIS A 90 20.65 -13.31 -6.81
CA HIS A 90 21.68 -12.28 -6.96
C HIS A 90 22.34 -11.95 -5.61
N PRO A 91 23.19 -12.83 -5.08
CA PRO A 91 23.79 -12.67 -3.74
C PRO A 91 24.71 -11.45 -3.62
N GLY A 92 25.14 -10.85 -4.73
CA GLY A 92 25.94 -9.62 -4.74
C GLY A 92 25.10 -8.34 -4.56
N ALA A 93 23.77 -8.41 -4.66
CA ALA A 93 22.88 -7.28 -4.48
C ALA A 93 22.49 -7.09 -3.00
N GLN A 94 22.10 -5.87 -2.65
CA GLN A 94 21.55 -5.52 -1.34
C GLN A 94 20.25 -4.73 -1.56
N ILE A 95 19.15 -5.14 -0.93
CA ILE A 95 17.86 -4.45 -1.04
C ILE A 95 17.37 -4.09 0.35
N ALA A 96 17.10 -2.81 0.58
CA ALA A 96 16.44 -2.30 1.77
C ALA A 96 14.98 -1.99 1.43
N VAL A 97 14.04 -2.48 2.24
CA VAL A 97 12.60 -2.22 2.07
C VAL A 97 12.06 -1.53 3.31
N GLU A 98 11.51 -0.33 3.14
CA GLU A 98 10.92 0.45 4.24
C GLU A 98 9.46 0.78 3.98
N GLY A 99 8.59 0.44 4.96
CA GLY A 99 7.17 0.80 4.96
C GLY A 99 6.95 2.10 5.72
N THR A 100 6.91 3.22 5.02
CA THR A 100 6.73 4.55 5.61
C THR A 100 5.37 5.17 5.30
N GLY A 101 4.58 4.47 4.49
CA GLY A 101 3.33 4.93 3.90
C GLY A 101 3.53 5.58 2.54
N SER A 102 2.64 5.26 1.58
CA SER A 102 2.76 5.75 0.19
C SER A 102 2.81 7.27 0.11
N THR A 103 1.94 7.98 0.82
CA THR A 103 1.85 9.45 0.75
C THR A 103 3.13 10.12 1.24
N ALA A 104 3.72 9.62 2.34
CA ALA A 104 5.00 10.13 2.84
C ALA A 104 6.14 9.82 1.88
N ALA A 105 6.22 8.58 1.40
CA ALA A 105 7.28 8.14 0.50
C ALA A 105 7.22 8.82 -0.86
N ILE A 106 6.03 9.05 -1.44
CA ILE A 106 5.86 9.83 -2.67
C ILE A 106 6.43 11.24 -2.48
N ARG A 107 6.04 11.92 -1.41
CA ARG A 107 6.53 13.26 -1.13
C ARG A 107 8.06 13.32 -1.07
N GLU A 108 8.68 12.37 -0.42
CA GLU A 108 10.14 12.33 -0.27
C GLU A 108 10.85 11.91 -1.54
N PHE A 109 10.27 10.97 -2.29
CA PHE A 109 10.72 10.60 -3.62
C PHE A 109 10.72 11.80 -4.57
N LEU A 110 9.64 12.60 -4.57
CA LEU A 110 9.53 13.83 -5.36
C LEU A 110 10.58 14.89 -4.96
N LEU A 111 10.89 14.99 -3.68
CA LEU A 111 11.88 15.94 -3.17
C LEU A 111 13.33 15.43 -3.29
N GLY A 112 13.55 14.21 -3.79
CA GLY A 112 14.88 13.59 -3.86
C GLY A 112 15.50 13.38 -2.48
N LEU A 113 14.71 13.19 -1.45
CA LEU A 113 15.15 12.96 -0.08
C LEU A 113 15.50 11.50 0.14
N SER A 114 16.45 11.24 1.01
CA SER A 114 16.82 9.89 1.43
C SER A 114 16.35 9.60 2.84
N TYR A 115 15.98 8.34 3.09
CA TYR A 115 15.66 7.85 4.42
C TYR A 115 16.89 7.36 5.17
N GLN A 116 17.02 7.69 6.44
CA GLN A 116 17.89 7.00 7.37
C GLN A 116 17.12 6.61 8.62
N ARG A 117 17.13 5.32 8.93
CA ARG A 117 16.62 4.79 10.19
C ARG A 117 17.68 4.98 11.27
N ARG A 118 17.34 5.73 12.34
CA ARG A 118 18.17 5.87 13.53
C ARG A 118 17.37 5.43 14.74
N GLY A 119 17.51 4.16 15.14
CA GLY A 119 16.65 3.54 16.14
C GLY A 119 15.22 3.39 15.60
N ASP A 120 14.22 3.73 16.43
CA ASP A 120 12.81 3.66 16.05
C ASP A 120 12.29 4.89 15.28
N LYS A 121 13.18 5.86 14.99
CA LYS A 121 12.81 7.09 14.27
C LYS A 121 13.38 7.06 12.85
N VAL A 122 12.47 7.29 11.88
CA VAL A 122 12.83 7.55 10.49
C VAL A 122 13.06 9.06 10.34
N GLN A 123 14.23 9.46 9.89
CA GLN A 123 14.56 10.86 9.61
C GLN A 123 14.86 11.04 8.13
N SER A 124 14.20 12.01 7.50
CA SER A 124 14.54 12.44 6.13
C SER A 124 15.87 13.22 6.15
N ARG A 125 16.72 12.97 5.17
CA ARG A 125 17.99 13.69 4.99
C ARG A 125 18.07 14.21 3.56
N GLY A 126 18.51 15.45 3.40
CA GLY A 126 18.55 16.15 2.11
C GLY A 126 19.40 15.48 1.02
N THR A 127 19.22 15.97 -0.19
CA THR A 127 19.80 15.50 -1.45
C THR A 127 21.31 15.28 -1.38
N GLY A 128 21.80 14.09 -1.76
CA GLY A 128 23.20 13.80 -2.02
C GLY A 128 23.88 12.72 -1.16
N GLY A 129 23.14 11.94 -0.39
CA GLY A 129 23.68 10.81 0.37
C GLY A 129 23.43 9.45 -0.31
N SER A 130 24.21 8.43 0.02
CA SER A 130 24.19 7.07 -0.54
C SER A 130 22.91 6.25 -0.26
N ASN A 131 21.82 6.86 0.18
CA ASN A 131 20.56 6.24 0.57
C ASN A 131 19.34 6.97 -0.02
N THR A 132 19.43 7.40 -1.27
CA THR A 132 18.23 7.87 -2.00
C THR A 132 17.30 6.69 -2.28
N VAL A 133 15.98 6.92 -2.18
CA VAL A 133 14.98 5.93 -2.59
C VAL A 133 15.02 5.83 -4.12
N GLU A 134 15.41 4.66 -4.64
CA GLU A 134 15.45 4.41 -6.08
C GLU A 134 14.14 3.82 -6.62
N LEU A 135 13.39 3.10 -5.77
CA LEU A 135 12.07 2.57 -6.10
C LEU A 135 11.04 2.99 -5.06
N LEU A 136 9.90 3.45 -5.55
CA LEU A 136 8.74 3.76 -4.74
C LEU A 136 7.72 2.63 -4.86
N ALA A 137 7.39 1.98 -3.74
CA ALA A 137 6.28 1.05 -3.66
C ALA A 137 5.00 1.81 -3.24
N SER A 138 4.04 1.98 -4.13
CA SER A 138 2.83 2.74 -3.85
C SER A 138 1.59 1.85 -3.91
N SER A 139 0.66 2.03 -2.96
CA SER A 139 -0.68 1.40 -2.95
C SER A 139 -1.73 2.23 -3.70
N ARG A 140 -1.33 3.25 -4.42
CA ARG A 140 -2.15 4.06 -5.32
C ARG A 140 -1.29 4.63 -6.44
N GLN A 141 -1.93 5.05 -7.51
CA GLN A 141 -1.27 5.81 -8.56
C GLN A 141 -0.81 7.19 -8.05
N LEU A 142 0.17 7.77 -8.73
CA LEU A 142 0.53 9.16 -8.54
C LEU A 142 -0.61 10.05 -9.04
N THR A 143 -0.89 11.13 -8.33
CA THR A 143 -1.78 12.18 -8.83
C THR A 143 -1.12 12.93 -9.99
N GLU A 144 -1.91 13.66 -10.79
CA GLU A 144 -1.35 14.50 -11.85
C GLU A 144 -0.33 15.52 -11.34
N ASP A 145 -0.58 16.12 -10.16
CA ASP A 145 0.33 17.09 -9.56
C ASP A 145 1.63 16.43 -9.07
N GLU A 146 1.55 15.20 -8.56
CA GLU A 146 2.72 14.41 -8.19
C GLU A 146 3.54 14.03 -9.43
N GLN A 147 2.91 13.62 -10.54
CA GLN A 147 3.58 13.36 -11.81
C GLN A 147 4.27 14.62 -12.36
N LYS A 148 3.56 15.77 -12.39
CA LYS A 148 4.14 17.05 -12.79
C LYS A 148 5.30 17.49 -11.90
N GLY A 149 5.17 17.28 -10.59
CA GLY A 149 6.23 17.55 -9.63
C GLY A 149 7.47 16.70 -9.88
N PHE A 150 7.30 15.41 -10.17
CA PHE A 150 8.39 14.52 -10.54
C PHE A 150 9.08 14.97 -11.84
N GLU A 151 8.30 15.23 -12.90
CA GLU A 151 8.81 15.67 -14.19
C GLU A 151 9.57 17.00 -14.07
N SER A 152 9.07 17.94 -13.27
CA SER A 152 9.75 19.21 -13.00
C SER A 152 11.11 19.03 -12.33
N ASN A 153 11.24 18.05 -11.44
CA ASN A 153 12.47 17.82 -10.68
C ASN A 153 13.51 16.97 -11.44
N TYR A 154 13.05 16.04 -12.27
CA TYR A 154 13.91 15.05 -12.91
C TYR A 154 14.01 15.18 -14.44
N GLY A 155 13.13 15.97 -15.07
CA GLY A 155 13.12 16.20 -16.51
C GLY A 155 12.53 15.05 -17.34
N TYR A 156 11.86 14.09 -16.71
CA TYR A 156 11.14 12.98 -17.33
C TYR A 156 10.01 12.51 -16.43
N GLN A 157 9.02 11.81 -16.99
CA GLN A 157 7.89 11.29 -16.24
C GLN A 157 8.27 10.07 -15.40
N ALA A 158 7.66 9.94 -14.23
CA ALA A 158 7.83 8.74 -13.42
C ALA A 158 7.24 7.53 -14.16
N LEU A 159 8.01 6.44 -14.23
CA LEU A 159 7.52 5.17 -14.74
C LEU A 159 6.70 4.46 -13.65
N GLU A 160 5.42 4.29 -13.87
CA GLU A 160 4.55 3.51 -13.01
C GLU A 160 4.38 2.10 -13.58
N VAL A 161 4.65 1.10 -12.73
CA VAL A 161 4.52 -0.32 -13.10
C VAL A 161 3.50 -0.97 -12.17
N PRO A 162 2.28 -1.26 -12.65
CA PRO A 162 1.31 -2.01 -11.87
C PRO A 162 1.79 -3.46 -11.69
N ILE A 163 1.89 -3.93 -10.45
CA ILE A 163 2.39 -5.27 -10.12
C ILE A 163 1.33 -6.20 -9.57
N ALA A 164 0.25 -5.67 -9.02
CA ALA A 164 -0.86 -6.43 -8.49
C ALA A 164 -2.09 -5.53 -8.36
N MET A 165 -3.27 -6.15 -8.35
CA MET A 165 -4.50 -5.53 -7.86
C MET A 165 -4.66 -5.85 -6.38
N ASP A 166 -5.08 -4.86 -5.60
CA ASP A 166 -5.45 -5.01 -4.19
C ASP A 166 -6.82 -4.38 -3.96
N ALA A 167 -7.46 -4.74 -2.87
CA ALA A 167 -8.70 -4.15 -2.44
C ALA A 167 -8.60 -3.68 -1.00
N VAL A 168 -9.30 -2.60 -0.66
CA VAL A 168 -9.47 -2.16 0.72
C VAL A 168 -10.74 -2.81 1.27
N ALA A 169 -10.60 -3.63 2.31
CA ALA A 169 -11.72 -4.28 2.99
C ALA A 169 -12.10 -3.53 4.26
N ILE A 170 -13.37 -3.62 4.63
CA ILE A 170 -13.85 -3.21 5.94
C ILE A 170 -13.76 -4.39 6.89
N TYR A 171 -13.23 -4.14 8.08
CA TYR A 171 -13.02 -5.15 9.12
C TYR A 171 -13.77 -4.77 10.39
N VAL A 172 -14.24 -5.79 11.08
CA VAL A 172 -14.79 -5.71 12.43
C VAL A 172 -14.23 -6.84 13.28
N HIS A 173 -14.41 -6.76 14.59
CA HIS A 173 -14.14 -7.88 15.49
C HIS A 173 -14.92 -9.12 15.04
N LYS A 174 -14.38 -10.31 15.23
CA LYS A 174 -14.99 -11.59 14.79
C LYS A 174 -16.42 -11.80 15.29
N ASP A 175 -16.71 -11.36 16.52
CA ASP A 175 -18.00 -11.54 17.17
C ASP A 175 -19.02 -10.42 16.86
N ASN A 176 -18.65 -9.43 16.05
CA ASN A 176 -19.57 -8.40 15.61
C ASN A 176 -20.59 -8.98 14.62
N PRO A 177 -21.91 -8.87 14.84
CA PRO A 177 -22.93 -9.56 14.04
C PRO A 177 -23.31 -8.85 12.75
N ILE A 178 -22.71 -7.69 12.41
CA ILE A 178 -23.06 -6.96 11.19
C ILE A 178 -22.92 -7.85 9.93
N GLN A 179 -23.91 -7.88 9.07
CA GLN A 179 -23.90 -8.74 7.89
C GLN A 179 -23.27 -8.07 6.66
N HIS A 180 -23.52 -6.79 6.48
CA HIS A 180 -22.96 -5.98 5.40
C HIS A 180 -23.03 -4.49 5.75
N LEU A 181 -22.29 -3.69 5.00
CA LEU A 181 -22.36 -2.24 5.01
C LEU A 181 -22.51 -1.71 3.59
N THR A 182 -23.20 -0.58 3.44
CA THR A 182 -23.17 0.18 2.19
C THR A 182 -22.08 1.23 2.22
N LEU A 183 -21.64 1.69 1.05
CA LEU A 183 -20.71 2.83 0.96
C LEU A 183 -21.28 4.10 1.63
N THR A 184 -22.60 4.27 1.58
CA THR A 184 -23.28 5.38 2.26
C THR A 184 -23.19 5.26 3.79
N GLN A 185 -23.35 4.05 4.34
CA GLN A 185 -23.16 3.80 5.78
C GLN A 185 -21.69 3.97 6.20
N ILE A 186 -20.76 3.52 5.36
CA ILE A 186 -19.32 3.74 5.59
C ILE A 186 -18.99 5.22 5.66
N ASP A 187 -19.54 6.03 4.74
CA ASP A 187 -19.41 7.50 4.80
C ASP A 187 -20.03 8.09 6.06
N GLY A 188 -21.17 7.54 6.52
CA GLY A 188 -21.80 7.95 7.77
C GLY A 188 -20.98 7.66 9.02
N ILE A 189 -20.18 6.57 9.00
CA ILE A 189 -19.30 6.16 10.12
C ILE A 189 -17.98 6.95 10.11
N PHE A 190 -17.36 7.09 8.95
CA PHE A 190 -15.99 7.60 8.83
C PHE A 190 -15.91 9.02 8.31
N GLY A 191 -16.90 9.46 7.54
CA GLY A 191 -16.86 10.74 6.82
C GLY A 191 -17.27 11.92 7.70
N LYS A 192 -16.48 12.99 7.67
CA LYS A 192 -16.80 14.27 8.30
C LYS A 192 -17.82 15.06 7.51
N ASP A 193 -17.72 14.97 6.19
CA ASP A 193 -18.50 15.80 5.25
C ASP A 193 -19.79 15.11 4.77
N HIS A 194 -19.94 13.84 5.04
CA HIS A 194 -21.07 12.98 4.63
C HIS A 194 -21.47 13.15 3.16
N LYS A 195 -20.48 13.14 2.26
CA LYS A 195 -20.68 13.43 0.82
C LYS A 195 -21.51 12.39 0.07
N ARG A 196 -21.85 11.27 0.71
CA ARG A 196 -22.79 10.28 0.19
C ARG A 196 -24.22 10.48 0.69
N GLY A 197 -24.48 11.57 1.43
CA GLY A 197 -25.82 11.98 1.85
C GLY A 197 -26.33 11.28 3.12
N GLN A 198 -25.48 10.51 3.82
CA GLN A 198 -25.85 9.90 5.09
C GLN A 198 -25.62 10.89 6.24
N VAL A 199 -26.42 10.78 7.29
CA VAL A 199 -26.15 11.45 8.57
C VAL A 199 -25.09 10.65 9.35
N ALA A 200 -24.46 11.29 10.34
CA ALA A 200 -23.47 10.62 11.19
C ALA A 200 -24.04 9.35 11.84
N ILE A 201 -23.28 8.28 11.76
CA ILE A 201 -23.57 6.98 12.36
C ILE A 201 -22.60 6.78 13.52
N ASN A 202 -23.11 6.78 14.74
CA ASN A 202 -22.30 6.72 15.95
C ASN A 202 -22.51 5.44 16.77
N ASN A 203 -23.55 4.66 16.49
CA ASN A 203 -23.83 3.41 17.17
C ASN A 203 -24.40 2.35 16.19
N TRP A 204 -24.32 1.10 16.62
CA TRP A 204 -24.65 -0.06 15.78
C TRP A 204 -26.12 -0.19 15.47
N SER A 205 -27.05 0.37 16.30
CA SER A 205 -28.48 0.35 16.02
C SER A 205 -28.87 1.16 14.77
N GLN A 206 -28.10 2.20 14.44
CA GLN A 206 -28.35 3.06 13.29
C GLN A 206 -28.10 2.35 11.95
N ILE A 207 -27.45 1.18 11.98
CA ILE A 207 -27.18 0.36 10.80
C ILE A 207 -27.91 -0.99 10.85
N GLY A 208 -28.96 -1.10 11.66
CA GLY A 208 -29.88 -2.22 11.65
C GLY A 208 -29.62 -3.32 12.69
N LEU A 209 -28.64 -3.16 13.58
CA LEU A 209 -28.38 -4.11 14.67
C LEU A 209 -29.25 -3.80 15.90
N LEU A 210 -30.56 -3.93 15.77
CA LEU A 210 -31.50 -3.49 16.82
C LEU A 210 -31.49 -4.39 18.05
N ASP A 211 -31.36 -5.69 17.87
CA ASP A 211 -31.49 -6.71 18.93
C ASP A 211 -30.13 -7.24 19.41
N ALA A 212 -29.02 -6.73 18.87
CA ALA A 212 -27.70 -7.16 19.30
C ALA A 212 -27.27 -6.52 20.63
N PRO A 213 -26.52 -7.22 21.48
CA PRO A 213 -26.01 -6.65 22.74
C PRO A 213 -25.21 -5.35 22.57
N LEU A 214 -24.60 -5.17 21.38
CA LEU A 214 -23.82 -3.97 21.04
C LEU A 214 -24.65 -2.86 20.38
N ALA A 215 -25.96 -3.06 20.15
CA ALA A 215 -26.80 -2.12 19.38
C ALA A 215 -26.67 -0.67 19.82
N GLN A 216 -26.76 -0.40 21.11
CA GLN A 216 -26.67 0.94 21.70
C GLN A 216 -25.25 1.37 22.04
N GLN A 217 -24.26 0.50 21.78
CA GLN A 217 -22.87 0.85 22.02
C GLN A 217 -22.33 1.76 20.90
N PRO A 218 -21.35 2.61 21.21
CA PRO A 218 -20.70 3.43 20.20
C PRO A 218 -19.96 2.56 19.18
N ILE A 219 -19.85 3.07 17.95
CA ILE A 219 -18.92 2.53 16.96
C ILE A 219 -17.55 3.16 17.20
N HIS A 220 -16.51 2.32 17.22
CA HIS A 220 -15.12 2.76 17.35
C HIS A 220 -14.44 2.69 15.96
N PRO A 221 -14.33 3.79 15.22
CA PRO A 221 -13.69 3.81 13.92
C PRO A 221 -12.18 3.79 14.02
N TYR A 222 -11.55 2.79 13.42
CA TYR A 222 -10.10 2.68 13.25
C TYR A 222 -9.72 3.01 11.81
N GLY A 223 -8.56 3.60 11.62
CA GLY A 223 -8.07 3.95 10.29
C GLY A 223 -6.58 4.19 10.26
N ARG A 224 -6.06 4.48 9.10
CA ARG A 224 -4.65 4.73 8.87
C ARG A 224 -4.29 6.19 9.13
N ASP A 225 -3.06 6.43 9.55
CA ASP A 225 -2.53 7.78 9.71
C ASP A 225 -2.35 8.50 8.36
N LYS A 226 -2.04 9.80 8.41
CA LYS A 226 -1.92 10.69 7.22
C LYS A 226 -0.79 10.32 6.25
N ARG A 227 0.10 9.39 6.60
CA ARG A 227 1.18 8.91 5.73
C ARG A 227 0.72 7.81 4.78
N SER A 228 -0.44 7.24 5.02
CA SER A 228 -0.95 6.07 4.33
C SER A 228 -1.59 6.41 2.98
N GLY A 229 -1.14 5.74 1.90
CA GLY A 229 -1.82 5.75 0.61
C GLY A 229 -3.17 5.05 0.65
N THR A 230 -3.32 4.00 1.48
CA THR A 230 -4.61 3.31 1.70
C THR A 230 -5.65 4.25 2.31
N ARG A 231 -5.24 5.17 3.23
CA ARG A 231 -6.12 6.22 3.74
C ARG A 231 -6.62 7.13 2.63
N GLU A 232 -5.73 7.60 1.77
CA GLU A 232 -6.12 8.50 0.68
C GLU A 232 -7.01 7.80 -0.34
N PHE A 233 -6.71 6.54 -0.66
CA PHE A 233 -7.58 5.71 -1.51
C PHE A 233 -8.97 5.52 -0.87
N PHE A 234 -9.03 5.19 0.41
CA PHE A 234 -10.30 5.04 1.15
C PHE A 234 -11.11 6.35 1.14
N LYS A 235 -10.48 7.50 1.39
CA LYS A 235 -11.16 8.81 1.29
C LYS A 235 -11.71 9.06 -0.12
N HIS A 236 -10.93 8.77 -1.14
CA HIS A 236 -11.35 8.96 -2.53
C HIS A 236 -12.56 8.08 -2.87
N VAL A 237 -12.46 6.78 -2.65
CA VAL A 237 -13.50 5.82 -3.05
C VAL A 237 -14.69 5.83 -2.10
N ALA A 238 -14.46 5.68 -0.79
CA ALA A 238 -15.56 5.51 0.17
C ALA A 238 -16.22 6.83 0.57
N LEU A 239 -15.46 7.92 0.68
CA LEU A 239 -15.93 9.22 1.18
C LEU A 239 -16.06 10.30 0.10
N LYS A 240 -15.88 9.97 -1.20
CA LYS A 240 -15.90 10.94 -2.31
C LYS A 240 -14.99 12.14 -2.05
N ASP A 241 -13.74 11.87 -1.70
CA ASP A 241 -12.75 12.89 -1.30
C ASP A 241 -13.19 13.75 -0.09
N GLY A 242 -14.02 13.19 0.79
CA GLY A 242 -14.36 13.77 2.08
C GLY A 242 -13.26 13.54 3.11
N ASP A 243 -13.25 14.34 4.17
CA ASP A 243 -12.34 14.11 5.28
C ASP A 243 -12.88 13.06 6.26
N LEU A 244 -11.97 12.40 6.96
CA LEU A 244 -12.32 11.52 8.07
C LEU A 244 -12.73 12.34 9.30
N ILE A 245 -13.66 11.79 10.09
CA ILE A 245 -14.01 12.36 11.41
C ILE A 245 -12.78 12.36 12.32
N ASP A 246 -12.74 13.34 13.24
CA ASP A 246 -11.58 13.56 14.10
C ASP A 246 -11.40 12.47 15.19
N THR A 247 -12.41 11.62 15.36
CA THR A 247 -12.42 10.50 16.35
C THR A 247 -11.88 9.19 15.81
N VAL A 248 -11.46 9.14 14.53
CA VAL A 248 -10.80 7.94 13.97
C VAL A 248 -9.51 7.65 14.73
N MET A 249 -9.41 6.44 15.26
CA MET A 249 -8.23 5.95 15.98
C MET A 249 -7.14 5.55 14.97
N GLU A 250 -6.22 6.48 14.72
CA GLU A 250 -5.20 6.34 13.69
C GLU A 250 -4.15 5.27 14.03
N GLN A 251 -3.87 4.40 13.06
CA GLN A 251 -2.89 3.33 13.15
C GLN A 251 -1.78 3.53 12.13
N PRO A 252 -0.51 3.24 12.48
CA PRO A 252 0.62 3.48 11.59
C PRO A 252 0.70 2.50 10.41
N GLY A 253 0.06 1.32 10.52
CA GLY A 253 0.13 0.27 9.51
C GLY A 253 -1.11 -0.60 9.48
N SER A 254 -1.32 -1.34 8.37
CA SER A 254 -2.46 -2.26 8.25
C SER A 254 -2.42 -3.39 9.29
N ALA A 255 -1.25 -3.93 9.59
CA ALA A 255 -1.12 -4.99 10.59
C ALA A 255 -1.49 -4.49 12.01
N SER A 256 -1.06 -3.29 12.39
CA SER A 256 -1.41 -2.70 13.69
C SER A 256 -2.90 -2.36 13.78
N GLU A 257 -3.51 -1.93 12.68
CA GLU A 257 -4.95 -1.67 12.60
C GLU A 257 -5.77 -2.96 12.81
N ILE A 258 -5.41 -4.04 12.14
CA ILE A 258 -6.07 -5.34 12.31
C ILE A 258 -5.94 -5.86 13.75
N ILE A 259 -4.76 -5.71 14.39
CA ILE A 259 -4.57 -6.08 15.78
C ILE A 259 -5.45 -5.23 16.71
N ALA A 260 -5.56 -3.93 16.48
CA ALA A 260 -6.41 -3.05 17.26
C ALA A 260 -7.89 -3.42 17.15
N ILE A 261 -8.38 -3.73 15.94
CA ILE A 261 -9.76 -4.19 15.69
C ILE A 261 -10.01 -5.53 16.40
N ALA A 262 -9.05 -6.43 16.42
CA ALA A 262 -9.16 -7.73 17.09
C ALA A 262 -9.30 -7.62 18.63
N GLN A 263 -8.88 -6.51 19.21
CA GLN A 263 -8.93 -6.27 20.64
C GLN A 263 -10.16 -5.45 21.09
N ASP A 264 -10.94 -4.94 20.14
CA ASP A 264 -12.08 -4.07 20.40
C ASP A 264 -13.35 -4.59 19.75
N PRO A 265 -14.30 -5.18 20.51
CA PRO A 265 -15.58 -5.67 19.98
C PRO A 265 -16.45 -4.62 19.30
N LEU A 266 -16.21 -3.34 19.56
CA LEU A 266 -16.96 -2.21 19.00
C LEU A 266 -16.26 -1.60 17.77
N ALA A 267 -15.12 -2.16 17.37
CA ALA A 267 -14.31 -1.64 16.30
C ALA A 267 -14.92 -1.85 14.92
N VAL A 268 -14.72 -0.87 14.07
CA VAL A 268 -14.78 -0.98 12.61
C VAL A 268 -13.57 -0.27 12.01
N GLY A 269 -12.92 -0.86 11.03
CA GLY A 269 -11.74 -0.25 10.39
C GLY A 269 -11.59 -0.70 8.94
N TYR A 270 -10.56 -0.19 8.25
CA TYR A 270 -10.27 -0.52 6.85
C TYR A 270 -8.79 -0.80 6.62
N ALA A 271 -8.50 -1.89 5.95
CA ALA A 271 -7.13 -2.29 5.58
C ALA A 271 -7.12 -3.02 4.24
N GLY A 272 -5.93 -3.26 3.67
CA GLY A 272 -5.80 -4.13 2.50
C GLY A 272 -6.43 -5.50 2.74
N ALA A 273 -7.11 -6.04 1.75
CA ALA A 273 -7.89 -7.28 1.89
C ALA A 273 -7.05 -8.52 2.27
N GLY A 274 -5.75 -8.48 2.02
CA GLY A 274 -4.81 -9.53 2.39
C GLY A 274 -4.44 -9.59 3.89
N PHE A 275 -4.84 -8.61 4.71
CA PHE A 275 -4.56 -8.60 6.14
C PHE A 275 -5.70 -9.30 6.89
N SER A 276 -5.44 -10.47 7.46
CA SER A 276 -6.44 -11.23 8.20
C SER A 276 -5.79 -12.00 9.35
N ILE A 277 -6.49 -12.04 10.49
CA ILE A 277 -6.21 -12.92 11.63
C ILE A 277 -7.54 -13.50 12.14
N SER A 278 -7.49 -14.54 12.98
CA SER A 278 -8.66 -15.28 13.46
C SER A 278 -9.69 -14.43 14.23
N ASP A 279 -9.26 -13.31 14.81
CA ASP A 279 -10.09 -12.48 15.70
C ASP A 279 -10.74 -11.28 15.00
N VAL A 280 -10.59 -11.18 13.67
CA VAL A 280 -11.27 -10.20 12.82
C VAL A 280 -11.99 -10.89 11.68
N ARG A 281 -13.00 -10.23 11.14
CA ARG A 281 -13.64 -10.65 9.90
C ARG A 281 -13.88 -9.47 8.98
N GLN A 282 -13.87 -9.73 7.69
CA GLN A 282 -14.27 -8.78 6.67
C GLN A 282 -15.79 -8.64 6.61
N VAL A 283 -16.24 -7.44 6.33
CA VAL A 283 -17.67 -7.12 6.15
C VAL A 283 -17.96 -6.98 4.67
N PRO A 284 -18.96 -7.70 4.11
CA PRO A 284 -19.39 -7.48 2.74
C PRO A 284 -19.84 -6.03 2.51
N ILE A 285 -19.53 -5.47 1.36
CA ILE A 285 -19.88 -4.10 0.99
C ILE A 285 -20.86 -4.10 -0.18
N ALA A 286 -21.91 -3.28 -0.09
CA ALA A 286 -22.81 -2.96 -1.17
C ALA A 286 -22.64 -1.50 -1.61
N MET A 287 -22.84 -1.22 -2.89
CA MET A 287 -22.87 0.15 -3.39
C MET A 287 -24.03 0.95 -2.77
N GLN A 288 -25.20 0.33 -2.71
CA GLN A 288 -26.46 0.88 -2.20
C GLN A 288 -27.25 -0.19 -1.42
N SER A 289 -28.23 0.24 -0.64
CA SER A 289 -29.00 -0.63 0.26
C SER A 289 -29.85 -1.70 -0.43
N ASP A 290 -30.21 -1.51 -1.69
CA ASP A 290 -31.00 -2.42 -2.52
C ASP A 290 -30.15 -3.36 -3.38
N GLN A 291 -28.83 -3.30 -3.26
CA GLN A 291 -27.89 -4.09 -4.05
C GLN A 291 -27.24 -5.22 -3.23
N ASN A 292 -26.70 -6.20 -3.95
CA ASN A 292 -25.94 -7.27 -3.33
C ASN A 292 -24.65 -6.73 -2.69
N ALA A 293 -24.31 -7.29 -1.55
CA ALA A 293 -23.06 -7.00 -0.85
C ALA A 293 -22.02 -8.08 -1.17
N TYR A 294 -20.76 -7.65 -1.40
CA TYR A 294 -19.67 -8.52 -1.81
C TYR A 294 -18.49 -8.41 -0.84
N LEU A 295 -17.84 -9.53 -0.60
CA LEU A 295 -16.50 -9.56 -0.01
C LEU A 295 -15.46 -9.35 -1.13
N PRO A 296 -14.30 -8.74 -0.81
CA PRO A 296 -13.19 -8.69 -1.76
C PRO A 296 -12.65 -10.11 -2.00
N SER A 297 -12.70 -10.55 -3.23
CA SER A 297 -12.10 -11.78 -3.73
C SER A 297 -11.44 -11.50 -5.07
N VAL A 298 -10.64 -12.44 -5.58
CA VAL A 298 -10.06 -12.30 -6.92
C VAL A 298 -11.16 -12.01 -7.94
N ASP A 299 -12.23 -12.77 -7.92
CA ASP A 299 -13.34 -12.64 -8.89
C ASP A 299 -14.08 -11.31 -8.75
N THR A 300 -14.43 -10.90 -7.53
CA THR A 300 -15.20 -9.66 -7.32
C THR A 300 -14.39 -8.40 -7.57
N VAL A 301 -13.07 -8.45 -7.34
CA VAL A 301 -12.16 -7.32 -7.60
C VAL A 301 -11.84 -7.22 -9.09
N THR A 302 -11.50 -8.33 -9.75
CA THR A 302 -11.15 -8.31 -11.18
C THR A 302 -12.35 -8.05 -12.09
N SER A 303 -13.55 -8.48 -11.70
CA SER A 303 -14.79 -8.16 -12.41
C SER A 303 -15.31 -6.74 -12.16
N GLY A 304 -14.75 -6.01 -11.19
CA GLY A 304 -15.26 -4.71 -10.76
C GLY A 304 -16.60 -4.78 -10.02
N THR A 305 -16.97 -5.96 -9.50
CA THR A 305 -18.21 -6.15 -8.74
C THR A 305 -18.08 -5.69 -7.28
N TYR A 306 -16.86 -5.79 -6.71
CA TYR A 306 -16.53 -5.22 -5.41
C TYR A 306 -16.47 -3.70 -5.50
N PRO A 307 -17.19 -2.96 -4.63
CA PRO A 307 -17.32 -1.49 -4.71
C PRO A 307 -16.03 -0.73 -4.50
#